data_bd0564a56104c31b4d53f66c356f912c
#
_entry.id   bd0564a56104c31b4d53f66c356f912c
#
_cell.length_a   1.000
_cell.length_b   1.000
_cell.length_c   1.000
_cell.angle_alpha   90.00
_cell.angle_beta   90.00
_cell.angle_gamma   90.00
#
_symmetry.space_group_name_H-M   'P 1'
#
loop_
_entity.id
_entity.type
_entity.pdbx_description
1 polymer ?
#
loop_
_entity_poly.entity_id
_entity_poly.type
_entity_poly.pdbx_seq_one_letter_code
_entity_poly.pdbx_strand_id
1 'polypeptide(L)' 'FISQEKMEQFYKNLEDCFIRVGFYDTNKPKKLMHRIRRLFNRAQLYESEWKILHGFISKIQEKTKNNHN' A
#
# COMPACT_ATOMS: atom_id res chain seq x y z
N PHE A 1 -17.32 6.63 -0.50
CA PHE A 1 -16.05 5.96 -0.23
C PHE A 1 -15.80 4.89 -1.28
N ILE A 2 -14.55 4.52 -1.47
CA ILE A 2 -14.21 3.50 -2.45
C ILE A 2 -14.69 2.11 -1.99
N SER A 3 -14.80 1.19 -2.95
CA SER A 3 -15.29 -0.16 -2.67
C SER A 3 -14.30 -0.97 -1.83
N GLN A 4 -14.81 -2.02 -1.20
CA GLN A 4 -13.98 -2.93 -0.43
C GLN A 4 -12.93 -3.60 -1.32
N GLU A 5 -13.29 -3.92 -2.57
CA GLU A 5 -12.35 -4.51 -3.52
C GLU A 5 -11.16 -3.58 -3.78
N LYS A 6 -11.43 -2.30 -3.99
CA LYS A 6 -10.36 -1.31 -4.20
C LYS A 6 -9.50 -1.16 -2.95
N MET A 7 -10.10 -1.21 -1.77
CA MET A 7 -9.34 -1.14 -0.52
C MET A 7 -8.42 -2.33 -0.38
N GLU A 8 -8.89 -3.55 -0.68
CA GLU A 8 -8.05 -4.74 -0.57
C GLU A 8 -6.89 -4.69 -1.57
N GLN A 9 -7.15 -4.22 -2.78
CA GLN A 9 -6.09 -4.05 -3.78
C GLN A 9 -5.08 -3.01 -3.32
N PHE A 10 -5.57 -1.92 -2.73
CA PHE A 10 -4.72 -0.87 -2.17
C PHE A 10 -3.78 -1.43 -1.10
N TYR A 11 -4.30 -2.24 -0.18
CA TYR A 11 -3.48 -2.83 0.88
C TYR A 11 -2.39 -3.75 0.31
N LYS A 12 -2.74 -4.56 -0.69
CA LYS A 12 -1.75 -5.44 -1.32
C LYS A 12 -0.64 -4.65 -1.99
N ASN A 13 -1.00 -3.61 -2.72
CA ASN A 13 -0.03 -2.77 -3.40
C ASN A 13 0.84 -2.01 -2.42
N LEU A 14 0.25 -1.54 -1.33
CA LEU A 14 0.99 -0.81 -0.30
C LEU A 14 2.00 -1.73 0.40
N GLU A 15 1.58 -2.95 0.72
CA GLU A 15 2.48 -3.94 1.32
C GLU A 15 3.64 -4.23 0.39
N ASP A 16 3.37 -4.40 -0.91
CA ASP A 16 4.40 -4.63 -1.91
C ASP A 16 5.41 -3.48 -1.92
N CYS A 17 4.94 -2.24 -1.87
CA CYS A 17 5.80 -1.07 -1.82
C CYS A 17 6.67 -1.06 -0.57
N PHE A 18 6.09 -1.37 0.58
CA PHE A 18 6.84 -1.40 1.84
C PHE A 18 7.98 -2.43 1.78
N ILE A 19 7.72 -3.57 1.16
CA ILE A 19 8.73 -4.61 1.00
C ILE A 19 9.83 -4.14 0.04
N ARG A 20 9.44 -3.56 -1.09
CA ARG A 20 10.38 -3.10 -2.12
C ARG A 20 11.36 -2.07 -1.60
N VAL A 21 10.88 -1.16 -0.77
CA VAL A 21 11.73 -0.08 -0.23
C VAL A 21 12.41 -0.47 1.08
N GLY A 22 12.21 -1.69 1.56
CA GLY A 22 12.85 -2.18 2.76
C GLY A 22 12.22 -1.69 4.06
N PHE A 23 11.02 -1.15 4.00
CA PHE A 23 10.32 -0.65 5.18
C PHE A 23 9.66 -1.78 5.97
N TYR A 24 9.25 -2.84 5.30
CA TYR A 24 8.57 -3.97 5.92
C TYR A 24 9.35 -5.25 5.62
N ASP A 25 9.70 -5.97 6.68
CA ASP A 25 10.44 -7.24 6.59
C ASP A 25 9.43 -8.39 6.74
N THR A 26 9.32 -9.22 5.69
CA THR A 26 8.38 -10.34 5.68
C THR A 26 8.73 -11.41 6.71
N ASN A 27 9.94 -11.40 7.24
CA ASN A 27 10.37 -12.36 8.27
C ASN A 27 9.89 -11.97 9.67
N LYS A 28 9.27 -10.80 9.80
CA LYS A 28 8.75 -10.31 11.08
C LYS A 28 7.23 -10.44 11.12
N PRO A 29 6.62 -10.44 12.33
CA PRO A 29 5.15 -10.49 12.44
C PRO A 29 4.48 -9.37 11.66
N LYS A 30 3.29 -9.65 11.14
CA LYS A 30 2.57 -8.70 10.28
C LYS A 30 1.83 -7.61 11.05
N LYS A 31 2.39 -7.13 12.14
CA LYS A 31 1.77 -6.08 12.95
C LYS A 31 1.65 -4.76 12.20
N LEU A 32 2.64 -4.45 11.36
CA LEU A 32 2.61 -3.22 10.58
C LEU A 32 1.39 -3.16 9.69
N MET A 33 1.14 -4.22 8.90
CA MET A 33 0.01 -4.22 7.99
C MET A 33 -1.34 -4.21 8.73
N HIS A 34 -1.43 -4.85 9.89
CA HIS A 34 -2.62 -4.77 10.71
C HIS A 34 -2.92 -3.33 11.13
N ARG A 35 -1.88 -2.60 11.53
CA ARG A 35 -2.02 -1.19 11.92
C ARG A 35 -2.38 -0.31 10.74
N ILE A 36 -1.78 -0.57 9.59
CA ILE A 36 -2.08 0.17 8.36
C ILE A 36 -3.55 -0.06 7.96
N ARG A 37 -4.02 -1.30 8.01
CA ARG A 37 -5.43 -1.59 7.69
C ARG A 37 -6.38 -0.87 8.64
N ARG A 38 -6.05 -0.85 9.94
CA ARG A 38 -6.86 -0.14 10.92
C ARG A 38 -6.92 1.35 10.63
N LEU A 39 -5.78 1.95 10.27
CA LEU A 39 -5.71 3.37 9.95
C LEU A 39 -6.63 3.72 8.77
N PHE A 40 -6.50 3.00 7.67
CA PHE A 40 -7.24 3.32 6.47
C PHE A 40 -8.70 2.89 6.54
N ASN A 41 -9.01 1.82 7.26
CA ASN A 41 -10.41 1.45 7.49
C ASN A 41 -11.13 2.51 8.29
N ARG A 42 -10.43 3.13 9.26
CA ARG A 42 -10.98 4.21 10.06
C ARG A 42 -11.14 5.49 9.25
N ALA A 43 -10.15 5.79 8.41
CA ALA A 43 -10.15 7.01 7.60
C ALA A 43 -11.20 6.96 6.49
N GLN A 44 -11.42 5.82 5.88
CA GLN A 44 -12.37 5.60 4.78
C GLN A 44 -12.10 6.56 3.61
N LEU A 45 -11.36 6.08 2.64
CA LEU A 45 -10.91 6.90 1.52
C LEU A 45 -12.04 7.23 0.54
N TYR A 46 -12.08 8.48 0.11
CA TYR A 46 -12.86 8.88 -1.05
C TYR A 46 -12.10 8.54 -2.33
N GLU A 47 -12.83 8.48 -3.45
CA GLU A 47 -12.25 8.13 -4.74
C GLU A 47 -11.06 9.02 -5.09
N SER A 48 -11.19 10.33 -4.88
CA SER A 48 -10.11 11.27 -5.20
C SER A 48 -8.86 11.03 -4.37
N GLU A 49 -9.03 10.69 -3.11
CA GLU A 49 -7.90 10.40 -2.21
C GLU A 49 -7.22 9.10 -2.60
N TRP A 50 -8.05 8.07 -2.91
CA TRP A 50 -7.53 6.79 -3.37
C TRP A 50 -6.69 6.95 -4.64
N LYS A 51 -7.14 7.79 -5.58
CA LYS A 51 -6.40 8.03 -6.82
C LYS A 51 -5.02 8.62 -6.56
N ILE A 52 -4.91 9.54 -5.61
CA ILE A 52 -3.63 10.13 -5.25
C ILE A 52 -2.68 9.06 -4.71
N LEU A 53 -3.16 8.27 -3.77
CA LEU A 53 -2.36 7.22 -3.16
C LEU A 53 -2.00 6.13 -4.17
N HIS A 54 -2.96 5.76 -5.02
CA HIS A 54 -2.72 4.77 -6.06
C HIS A 54 -1.62 5.24 -7.03
N GLY A 55 -1.67 6.50 -7.42
CA GLY A 55 -0.63 7.07 -8.28
C GLY A 55 0.74 7.05 -7.64
N PHE A 56 0.81 7.39 -6.36
CA PHE A 56 2.06 7.38 -5.61
C PHE A 56 2.63 5.96 -5.51
N ILE A 57 1.77 5.00 -5.17
CA ILE A 57 2.16 3.59 -5.07
C ILE A 57 2.67 3.09 -6.42
N SER A 58 1.96 3.40 -7.50
CA SER A 58 2.38 2.99 -8.85
C SER A 58 3.75 3.55 -9.21
N LYS A 59 4.03 4.79 -8.80
CA LYS A 59 5.31 5.42 -9.08
C LYS A 59 6.43 4.73 -8.29
N ILE A 60 6.18 4.35 -7.06
CA ILE A 60 7.16 3.61 -6.26
C ILE A 60 7.45 2.25 -6.90
N GLN A 61 6.41 1.55 -7.34
CA GLN A 61 6.58 0.24 -7.99
C GLN A 61 7.38 0.37 -9.27
N GLU A 62 7.12 1.40 -10.06
CA GLU A 62 7.85 1.67 -11.28
C GLU A 62 9.33 1.94 -11.00
N LYS A 63 9.62 2.79 -10.02
CA LYS A 63 10.99 3.17 -9.69
C LYS A 63 11.77 2.02 -9.08
N THR A 64 11.16 1.23 -8.22
CA THR A 64 11.84 0.12 -7.56
C THR A 64 12.04 -1.06 -8.50
N LYS A 65 11.21 -1.19 -9.52
CA LYS A 65 11.37 -2.23 -10.53
C LYS A 65 12.71 -2.13 -11.24
N ASN A 66 13.21 -0.92 -11.44
CA ASN A 66 14.44 -0.66 -12.15
C ASN A 66 15.69 -0.87 -11.29
N ASN A 67 15.53 -1.20 -10.02
CA ASN A 67 16.65 -1.37 -9.09
C ASN A 67 17.07 -2.81 -8.92
N HIS A 68 16.58 -3.71 -9.76
CA HIS A 68 16.87 -5.13 -9.68
C HIS A 68 18.01 -5.57 -10.58
N ASN A 69 18.95 -4.75 -10.77
CA ASN A 69 20.09 -5.12 -11.63
C ASN A 69 21.24 -5.64 -10.81
#